data_50c3dc7655b0ad13da7061d402cf2462
#
_entry.id   50c3dc7655b0ad13da7061d402cf2462
#
_cell.length_a   1.000
_cell.length_b   1.000
_cell.length_c   1.000
_cell.angle_alpha   90.00
_cell.angle_beta   90.00
_cell.angle_gamma   90.00
#
_symmetry.space_group_name_H-M   'P 1'
#
loop_
_entity.id
_entity.type
_entity.pdbx_description
1 polymer ?
#
loop_
_entity_poly.entity_id
_entity_poly.type
_entity_poly.pdbx_seq_one_letter_code
_entity_poly.pdbx_strand_id
1 'polypeptide(L)'
;DQFLRAKADTENMRRRSEDEVAKARKFGIESFAESLLPVCDSLDAALALQNATAEQLHEGSAATLRQLLQALERNKVVVINPAVGDKFDPHQHQAISMVPAEQEANTIVTVLQKGYLIFDRVLRPALVTVAAASK
;
A
#
# COMPACT_ATOMS: atom_id res chain seq x y z
N ASP A 1 -21.12 17.22 45.54
CA ASP A 1 -21.66 15.91 45.28
C ASP A 1 -20.65 15.08 44.46
N GLN A 2 -20.21 13.97 45.06
CA GLN A 2 -19.20 13.09 44.49
C GLN A 2 -19.62 12.43 43.18
N PHE A 3 -20.90 12.08 43.05
CA PHE A 3 -21.45 11.46 41.84
C PHE A 3 -21.43 12.42 40.67
N LEU A 4 -21.86 13.63 40.84
CA LEU A 4 -21.85 14.64 39.79
C LEU A 4 -20.44 15.03 39.39
N ARG A 5 -19.54 15.06 40.36
CA ARG A 5 -18.11 15.37 40.09
C ARG A 5 -17.45 14.26 39.28
N ALA A 6 -17.71 13.00 39.65
CA ALA A 6 -17.18 11.86 38.91
C ALA A 6 -17.73 11.81 37.48
N LYS A 7 -19.00 12.13 37.29
CA LYS A 7 -19.62 12.19 35.97
C LYS A 7 -19.01 13.31 35.11
N ALA A 8 -18.76 14.48 35.70
CA ALA A 8 -18.13 15.59 35.03
C ALA A 8 -16.69 15.24 34.63
N ASP A 9 -15.95 14.56 35.52
CA ASP A 9 -14.57 14.13 35.25
C ASP A 9 -14.54 13.12 34.08
N THR A 10 -15.47 12.17 34.05
CA THR A 10 -15.58 11.19 32.97
C THR A 10 -15.87 11.88 31.64
N GLU A 11 -16.77 12.84 31.62
CA GLU A 11 -17.12 13.59 30.44
C GLU A 11 -15.93 14.41 29.92
N ASN A 12 -15.17 15.02 30.83
CA ASN A 12 -13.96 15.76 30.45
C ASN A 12 -12.89 14.85 29.88
N MET A 13 -12.72 13.67 30.46
CA MET A 13 -11.76 12.67 29.95
C MET A 13 -12.17 12.19 28.56
N ARG A 14 -13.45 11.92 28.33
CA ARG A 14 -13.96 11.50 27.03
C ARG A 14 -13.70 12.57 25.98
N ARG A 15 -13.98 13.81 26.31
CA ARG A 15 -13.75 14.94 25.39
C ARG A 15 -12.29 15.10 25.06
N ARG A 16 -11.41 14.96 26.07
CA ARG A 16 -9.96 15.03 25.86
C ARG A 16 -9.46 13.91 24.97
N SER A 17 -9.96 12.69 25.17
CA SER A 17 -9.60 11.53 24.36
C SER A 17 -10.04 11.74 22.90
N GLU A 18 -11.24 12.26 22.68
CA GLU A 18 -11.73 12.55 21.34
C GLU A 18 -10.86 13.58 20.63
N ASP A 19 -10.44 14.63 21.36
CA ASP A 19 -9.56 15.66 20.82
C ASP A 19 -8.19 15.08 20.47
N GLU A 20 -7.64 14.22 21.31
CA GLU A 20 -6.36 13.57 21.06
C GLU A 20 -6.42 12.65 19.83
N VAL A 21 -7.50 11.89 19.66
CA VAL A 21 -7.70 11.04 18.49
C VAL A 21 -7.80 11.89 17.23
N ALA A 22 -8.55 12.99 17.28
CA ALA A 22 -8.69 13.88 16.13
C ALA A 22 -7.35 14.48 15.72
N LYS A 23 -6.53 14.90 16.71
CA LYS A 23 -5.20 15.44 16.46
C LYS A 23 -4.28 14.38 15.88
N ALA A 24 -4.33 13.15 16.40
CA ALA A 24 -3.50 12.05 15.91
C ALA A 24 -3.84 11.71 14.46
N ARG A 25 -5.13 11.69 14.10
CA ARG A 25 -5.57 11.46 12.73
C ARG A 25 -5.08 12.56 11.79
N LYS A 26 -5.22 13.81 12.22
CA LYS A 26 -4.76 14.95 11.44
C LYS A 26 -3.25 14.89 11.22
N PHE A 27 -2.49 14.59 12.27
CA PHE A 27 -1.04 14.46 12.19
C PHE A 27 -0.65 13.32 11.24
N GLY A 28 -1.34 12.16 11.33
CA GLY A 28 -1.09 11.03 10.46
C GLY A 28 -1.32 11.38 8.99
N ILE A 29 -2.42 12.08 8.69
CA ILE A 29 -2.73 12.51 7.32
C ILE A 29 -1.69 13.50 6.82
N GLU A 30 -1.31 14.47 7.65
CA GLU A 30 -0.31 15.47 7.27
C GLU A 30 1.06 14.82 7.00
N SER A 31 1.47 13.90 7.87
CA SER A 31 2.74 13.18 7.71
C SER A 31 2.74 12.34 6.43
N PHE A 32 1.65 11.64 6.17
CA PHE A 32 1.51 10.85 4.95
C PHE A 32 1.55 11.74 3.71
N ALA A 33 0.80 12.85 3.73
CA ALA A 33 0.76 13.79 2.62
C ALA A 33 2.15 14.36 2.34
N GLU A 34 2.88 14.76 3.39
CA GLU A 34 4.24 15.27 3.23
C GLU A 34 5.17 14.25 2.57
N SER A 35 4.99 12.97 2.90
CA SER A 35 5.84 11.91 2.34
C SER A 35 5.60 11.73 0.83
N LEU A 36 4.46 12.17 0.32
CA LEU A 36 4.12 12.08 -1.11
C LEU A 36 4.56 13.30 -1.92
N LEU A 37 4.87 14.43 -1.27
CA LEU A 37 5.25 15.64 -1.99
C LEU A 37 6.48 15.46 -2.89
N PRO A 38 7.55 14.76 -2.46
CA PRO A 38 8.67 14.51 -3.35
C PRO A 38 8.29 13.74 -4.62
N VAL A 39 7.27 12.88 -4.54
CA VAL A 39 6.76 12.15 -5.72
C VAL A 39 6.14 13.14 -6.69
N CYS A 40 5.33 14.07 -6.19
CA CYS A 40 4.73 15.12 -7.01
C CYS A 40 5.82 15.99 -7.67
N ASP A 41 6.85 16.34 -6.92
CA ASP A 41 7.97 17.13 -7.44
C ASP A 41 8.69 16.40 -8.56
N SER A 42 8.90 15.08 -8.41
CA SER A 42 9.55 14.27 -9.43
C SER A 42 8.72 14.20 -10.72
N LEU A 43 7.41 14.08 -10.58
CA LEU A 43 6.51 14.06 -11.75
C LEU A 43 6.46 15.42 -12.43
N ASP A 44 6.42 16.50 -11.65
CA ASP A 44 6.46 17.86 -12.21
C ASP A 44 7.74 18.09 -12.99
N ALA A 45 8.88 17.63 -12.46
CA ALA A 45 10.16 17.75 -13.14
C ALA A 45 10.16 16.95 -14.45
N ALA A 46 9.59 15.76 -14.45
CA ALA A 46 9.50 14.92 -15.63
C ALA A 46 8.63 15.58 -16.72
N LEU A 47 7.52 16.18 -16.31
CA LEU A 47 6.61 16.86 -17.23
C LEU A 47 7.21 18.13 -17.80
N ALA A 48 8.15 18.75 -17.10
CA ALA A 48 8.84 19.95 -17.56
C ALA A 48 9.92 19.66 -18.61
N LEU A 49 10.36 18.39 -18.74
CA LEU A 49 11.36 18.02 -19.72
C LEU A 49 10.81 18.14 -21.13
N GLN A 50 11.59 18.76 -21.99
CA GLN A 50 11.27 18.85 -23.43
C GLN A 50 12.18 17.91 -24.19
N ASN A 51 11.62 17.24 -25.19
CA ASN A 51 12.35 16.35 -26.08
C ASN A 51 12.99 15.15 -25.34
N ALA A 52 12.36 14.66 -24.25
CA ALA A 52 12.81 13.48 -23.55
C ALA A 52 12.64 12.24 -24.43
N THR A 53 13.63 11.34 -24.38
CA THR A 53 13.54 10.07 -25.09
C THR A 53 12.62 9.12 -24.34
N ALA A 54 12.12 8.08 -25.03
CA ALA A 54 11.29 7.05 -24.41
C ALA A 54 12.04 6.37 -23.26
N GLU A 55 13.35 6.14 -23.44
CA GLU A 55 14.19 5.53 -22.39
C GLU A 55 14.27 6.43 -21.16
N GLN A 56 14.46 7.73 -21.35
CA GLN A 56 14.50 8.69 -20.25
C GLN A 56 13.17 8.75 -19.49
N LEU A 57 12.06 8.71 -20.22
CA LEU A 57 10.72 8.69 -19.60
C LEU A 57 10.49 7.40 -18.82
N HIS A 58 10.94 6.27 -19.35
CA HIS A 58 10.84 4.99 -18.66
C HIS A 58 11.64 4.99 -17.36
N GLU A 59 12.89 5.45 -17.41
CA GLU A 59 13.74 5.54 -16.22
C GLU A 59 13.15 6.49 -15.18
N GLY A 60 12.65 7.62 -15.63
CA GLY A 60 12.00 8.60 -14.75
C GLY A 60 10.79 8.02 -14.06
N SER A 61 9.97 7.29 -14.81
CA SER A 61 8.78 6.62 -14.25
C SER A 61 9.18 5.54 -13.23
N ALA A 62 10.20 4.75 -13.55
CA ALA A 62 10.68 3.70 -12.63
C ALA A 62 11.24 4.31 -11.34
N ALA A 63 12.00 5.40 -11.46
CA ALA A 63 12.54 6.10 -10.30
C ALA A 63 11.43 6.70 -9.43
N THR A 64 10.41 7.28 -10.06
CA THR A 64 9.25 7.86 -9.36
C THR A 64 8.46 6.78 -8.64
N LEU A 65 8.27 5.62 -9.26
CA LEU A 65 7.59 4.50 -8.61
C LEU A 65 8.36 4.04 -7.37
N ARG A 66 9.69 3.89 -7.49
CA ARG A 66 10.53 3.51 -6.34
C ARG A 66 10.38 4.52 -5.20
N GLN A 67 10.36 5.80 -5.52
CA GLN A 67 10.20 6.88 -4.55
C GLN A 67 8.84 6.80 -3.87
N LEU A 68 7.78 6.54 -4.65
CA LEU A 68 6.44 6.36 -4.10
C LEU A 68 6.36 5.15 -3.17
N LEU A 69 6.93 4.02 -3.59
CA LEU A 69 6.93 2.81 -2.77
C LEU A 69 7.70 3.01 -1.47
N GLN A 70 8.80 3.78 -1.49
CA GLN A 70 9.53 4.12 -0.27
C GLN A 70 8.69 5.01 0.66
N ALA A 71 7.96 5.96 0.12
CA ALA A 71 7.06 6.81 0.90
C ALA A 71 5.95 5.98 1.57
N LEU A 72 5.38 5.04 0.82
CA LEU A 72 4.36 4.13 1.33
C LEU A 72 4.94 3.24 2.44
N GLU A 73 6.15 2.70 2.22
CA GLU A 73 6.81 1.83 3.20
C GLU A 73 7.08 2.56 4.52
N ARG A 74 7.49 3.83 4.45
CA ARG A 74 7.67 4.65 5.66
C ARG A 74 6.36 4.80 6.44
N ASN A 75 5.23 4.70 5.77
CA ASN A 75 3.90 4.76 6.39
C ASN A 75 3.31 3.37 6.61
N LYS A 76 4.15 2.32 6.63
CA LYS A 76 3.78 0.93 6.90
C LYS A 76 2.86 0.32 5.85
N VAL A 77 2.95 0.82 4.62
CA VAL A 77 2.25 0.24 3.47
C VAL A 77 3.30 -0.46 2.60
N VAL A 78 3.17 -1.77 2.45
CA VAL A 78 4.15 -2.61 1.76
C VAL A 78 3.47 -3.33 0.60
N VAL A 79 4.17 -3.39 -0.53
CA VAL A 79 3.63 -4.03 -1.73
C VAL A 79 3.63 -5.56 -1.58
N ILE A 80 2.56 -6.20 -2.07
CA ILE A 80 2.47 -7.64 -2.22
C ILE A 80 2.71 -7.93 -3.70
N ASN A 81 3.87 -8.47 -4.01
CA ASN A 81 4.26 -8.77 -5.39
C ASN A 81 4.98 -10.12 -5.43
N PRO A 82 4.20 -11.22 -5.42
CA PRO A 82 4.82 -12.54 -5.42
C PRO A 82 5.59 -12.81 -6.71
N ALA A 83 6.63 -13.61 -6.61
CA ALA A 83 7.42 -14.02 -7.77
C ALA A 83 6.78 -15.24 -8.45
N VAL A 84 7.07 -15.41 -9.72
CA VAL A 84 6.67 -16.61 -10.46
C VAL A 84 7.22 -17.85 -9.74
N GLY A 85 6.36 -18.81 -9.49
CA GLY A 85 6.74 -20.05 -8.79
C GLY A 85 6.50 -20.02 -7.29
N ASP A 86 6.24 -18.84 -6.70
CA ASP A 86 5.88 -18.76 -5.29
C ASP A 86 4.55 -19.46 -5.05
N LYS A 87 4.38 -20.00 -3.84
CA LYS A 87 3.12 -20.65 -3.47
C LYS A 87 2.01 -19.62 -3.35
N PHE A 88 0.84 -19.99 -3.84
CA PHE A 88 -0.37 -19.18 -3.67
C PHE A 88 -0.73 -19.14 -2.18
N ASP A 89 -0.92 -17.90 -1.67
CA ASP A 89 -1.34 -17.67 -0.28
C ASP A 89 -2.70 -16.97 -0.30
N PRO A 90 -3.78 -17.66 0.11
CA PRO A 90 -5.12 -17.07 0.06
C PRO A 90 -5.30 -15.86 0.98
N HIS A 91 -4.40 -15.65 1.94
CA HIS A 91 -4.45 -14.48 2.82
C HIS A 91 -3.97 -13.21 2.12
N GLN A 92 -3.08 -13.33 1.14
CA GLN A 92 -2.45 -12.19 0.48
C GLN A 92 -2.74 -12.11 -1.01
N HIS A 93 -3.19 -13.21 -1.62
CA HIS A 93 -3.40 -13.31 -3.05
C HIS A 93 -4.84 -13.70 -3.35
N GLN A 94 -5.32 -13.25 -4.51
CA GLN A 94 -6.61 -13.68 -5.05
C GLN A 94 -6.36 -14.27 -6.44
N ALA A 95 -6.65 -15.56 -6.59
CA ALA A 95 -6.51 -16.23 -7.87
C ALA A 95 -7.69 -15.85 -8.78
N ILE A 96 -7.39 -15.26 -9.94
CA ILE A 96 -8.41 -14.90 -10.91
C ILE A 96 -8.69 -16.07 -11.84
N SER A 97 -7.66 -16.82 -12.20
CA SER A 97 -7.81 -17.99 -13.05
C SER A 97 -6.67 -18.97 -12.85
N MET A 98 -6.91 -20.21 -13.26
CA MET A 98 -5.88 -21.25 -13.31
C MET A 98 -5.47 -21.41 -14.77
N VAL A 99 -4.17 -21.45 -15.01
CA VAL A 99 -3.62 -21.51 -16.36
C VAL A 99 -2.62 -22.65 -16.46
N PRO A 100 -2.49 -23.29 -17.64
CA PRO A 100 -1.44 -24.30 -17.82
C PRO A 100 -0.07 -23.65 -17.73
N ALA A 101 0.83 -24.28 -16.99
CA ALA A 101 2.20 -23.78 -16.85
C ALA A 101 3.12 -24.93 -16.45
N GLU A 102 4.40 -24.80 -16.81
CA GLU A 102 5.40 -25.80 -16.45
C GLU A 102 5.95 -25.50 -15.05
N GLN A 103 5.10 -25.63 -14.05
CA GLN A 103 5.47 -25.39 -12.66
C GLN A 103 4.46 -26.12 -11.77
N GLU A 104 4.75 -26.20 -10.49
CA GLU A 104 3.87 -26.86 -9.53
C GLU A 104 2.47 -26.23 -9.52
N ALA A 105 1.46 -27.09 -9.30
CA ALA A 105 0.09 -26.61 -9.14
C ALA A 105 -0.02 -25.62 -7.98
N ASN A 106 -0.89 -24.63 -8.11
CA ASN A 106 -1.15 -23.61 -7.11
C ASN A 106 0.08 -22.72 -6.81
N THR A 107 0.94 -22.54 -7.81
CA THR A 107 2.01 -21.55 -7.71
C THR A 107 1.70 -20.39 -8.64
N ILE A 108 2.28 -19.24 -8.32
CA ILE A 108 2.02 -17.99 -9.06
C ILE A 108 2.60 -18.09 -10.47
N VAL A 109 1.77 -17.79 -11.47
CA VAL A 109 2.22 -17.70 -12.86
C VAL A 109 2.39 -16.24 -13.25
N THR A 110 1.38 -15.41 -12.99
CA THR A 110 1.41 -13.98 -13.35
C THR A 110 0.76 -13.17 -12.25
N VAL A 111 1.31 -12.00 -11.99
CA VAL A 111 0.69 -11.00 -11.12
C VAL A 111 -0.01 -9.99 -12.04
N LEU A 112 -1.34 -10.00 -12.03
CA LEU A 112 -2.13 -9.09 -12.85
C LEU A 112 -2.22 -7.71 -12.21
N GLN A 113 -2.26 -7.66 -10.89
CA GLN A 113 -2.29 -6.42 -10.13
C GLN A 113 -1.64 -6.66 -8.79
N LYS A 114 -0.69 -5.82 -8.43
CA LYS A 114 -0.01 -5.93 -7.13
C LYS A 114 -0.97 -5.61 -6.00
N GLY A 115 -0.80 -6.27 -4.87
CA GLY A 115 -1.54 -5.96 -3.66
C GLY A 115 -0.72 -5.13 -2.70
N TYR A 116 -1.33 -4.77 -1.58
CA TYR A 116 -0.67 -3.96 -0.56
C TYR A 116 -1.12 -4.38 0.83
N LEU A 117 -0.15 -4.43 1.75
CA LEU A 117 -0.40 -4.58 3.19
C LEU A 117 -0.30 -3.20 3.83
N ILE A 118 -1.14 -2.96 4.84
CA ILE A 118 -0.98 -1.81 5.73
C ILE A 118 -0.91 -2.35 7.15
N PHE A 119 0.23 -2.15 7.81
CA PHE A 119 0.54 -2.82 9.07
C PHE A 119 0.39 -4.34 8.90
N ASP A 120 -0.47 -5.00 9.68
CA ASP A 120 -0.69 -6.45 9.63
C ASP A 120 -1.88 -6.83 8.75
N ARG A 121 -2.52 -5.87 8.10
CA ARG A 121 -3.77 -6.07 7.38
C ARG A 121 -3.57 -5.94 5.88
N VAL A 122 -4.23 -6.82 5.12
CA VAL A 122 -4.25 -6.71 3.66
C VAL A 122 -5.15 -5.55 3.28
N LEU A 123 -4.58 -4.53 2.65
CA LEU A 123 -5.35 -3.39 2.14
C LEU A 123 -6.07 -3.81 0.85
N ARG A 124 -5.37 -4.51 -0.03
CA ARG A 124 -5.96 -5.22 -1.16
C ARG A 124 -5.04 -6.40 -1.53
N PRO A 125 -5.61 -7.55 -1.87
CA PRO A 125 -4.77 -8.69 -2.26
C PRO A 125 -4.16 -8.50 -3.64
N ALA A 126 -3.09 -9.22 -3.94
CA ALA A 126 -2.53 -9.26 -5.28
C ALA A 126 -3.43 -10.16 -6.14
N LEU A 127 -3.81 -9.67 -7.32
CA LEU A 127 -4.57 -10.47 -8.28
C LEU A 127 -3.59 -11.27 -9.13
N VAL A 128 -3.75 -12.58 -9.14
CA VAL A 128 -2.77 -13.47 -9.75
C VAL A 128 -3.45 -14.54 -10.60
N THR A 129 -2.69 -15.13 -11.51
CA THR A 129 -3.04 -16.40 -12.10
C THR A 129 -2.15 -17.47 -11.49
N VAL A 130 -2.67 -18.66 -11.31
CA VAL A 130 -1.95 -19.78 -10.71
C VAL A 130 -1.85 -20.93 -11.69
N ALA A 131 -0.84 -21.79 -11.48
CA ALA A 131 -0.66 -22.96 -12.33
C ALA A 131 -1.75 -23.98 -12.05
N ALA A 132 -2.33 -24.51 -13.12
CA ALA A 132 -3.29 -25.60 -13.03
C ALA A 132 -2.56 -26.89 -12.68
N ALA A 133 -3.28 -27.80 -12.03
CA ALA A 133 -2.72 -29.12 -11.74
C ALA A 133 -2.40 -29.86 -13.06
N SER A 134 -1.19 -30.42 -13.15
CA SER A 134 -0.82 -31.23 -14.30
C SER A 134 -1.53 -32.58 -14.17
N LYS A 135 -2.05 -33.07 -15.29
CA LYS A 135 -2.69 -34.38 -15.32
C LYS A 135 -1.64 -35.48 -15.53
#